data_f27c1e286368eca3e529bc4b077306a7
#
_entry.id   f27c1e286368eca3e529bc4b077306a7
#
_cell.length_a   1.000
_cell.length_b   1.000
_cell.length_c   1.000
_cell.angle_alpha   90.00
_cell.angle_beta   90.00
_cell.angle_gamma   90.00
#
_symmetry.space_group_name_H-M   'P 1'
#
loop_
_entity.id
_entity.type
_entity.pdbx_description
1 polymer ?
#
loop_
_entity_poly.entity_id
_entity_poly.type
_entity_poly.pdbx_seq_one_letter_code
_entity_poly.pdbx_strand_id
1 'polypeptide(L)'
;MTCAPIRSVVVVGGGTAGWMSAAAIARVLGARCSIRLVESDEIGTIGVGEATIPQIRQFNQSLGFDEDDFVRKTQATFKLGIQFVDWGRLGDAYMHSFGFLGRERGLLPFHQYWLKAMLAGSGGDLGDYALNVVAALQGKFMRPAALGPDSPLSSIAYAYQLDAGLYARFLRAFAEKLGVRRTEGKVRDTVLRAEDGFIEAIVLESGERIAGELFIDCSGFRGLLIEQALHAGYEDWSHWLPCDRAVAVPCASSGPLTPYTRSTARGAGWQWRIPLQHRIGNGYVYSSHHISDDEAAATLLGHLDGEPLAEPRVLKFVTGRRRKIWDRNCVAVGLSSGFMEPLESTSIHLIQSTITRLLSFFPDTGFDPVLIERFNQKAEFECLSLIHI
;
A
#
# COMPACT_ATOMS: atom_id res chain seq x y z
N MET A 1 7.17 27.29 -27.03
CA MET A 1 8.42 26.48 -26.93
C MET A 1 8.01 25.01 -26.99
N THR A 2 8.59 24.22 -27.87
CA THR A 2 8.33 22.78 -27.90
C THR A 2 9.05 22.17 -26.70
N CYS A 3 8.27 21.73 -25.70
CA CYS A 3 8.81 21.05 -24.54
C CYS A 3 9.41 19.69 -24.95
N ALA A 4 10.54 19.31 -24.37
CA ALA A 4 11.21 18.05 -24.66
C ALA A 4 10.66 16.94 -23.76
N PRO A 5 10.67 15.68 -24.20
CA PRO A 5 10.30 14.56 -23.34
C PRO A 5 11.33 14.39 -22.21
N ILE A 6 10.85 13.98 -21.03
CA ILE A 6 11.69 13.62 -19.88
C ILE A 6 12.61 12.46 -20.26
N ARG A 7 13.90 12.63 -20.01
CA ARG A 7 14.98 11.65 -20.30
C ARG A 7 15.63 11.05 -19.07
N SER A 8 15.45 11.67 -17.91
CA SER A 8 16.04 11.20 -16.66
C SER A 8 15.06 11.29 -15.48
N VAL A 9 14.90 10.18 -14.78
CA VAL A 9 14.09 10.10 -13.55
C VAL A 9 14.99 9.63 -12.41
N VAL A 10 14.93 10.35 -11.29
CA VAL A 10 15.59 9.96 -10.04
C VAL A 10 14.55 9.58 -9.00
N VAL A 11 14.62 8.35 -8.51
CA VAL A 11 13.75 7.82 -7.43
C VAL A 11 14.55 7.83 -6.13
N VAL A 12 14.04 8.46 -5.08
CA VAL A 12 14.69 8.55 -3.77
C VAL A 12 13.94 7.70 -2.75
N GLY A 13 14.59 6.63 -2.30
CA GLY A 13 14.03 5.64 -1.37
C GLY A 13 13.81 4.27 -2.00
N GLY A 14 14.35 3.23 -1.37
CA GLY A 14 14.38 1.84 -1.87
C GLY A 14 13.38 0.89 -1.23
N GLY A 15 12.35 1.40 -0.56
CA GLY A 15 11.24 0.60 -0.08
C GLY A 15 10.31 0.14 -1.21
N THR A 16 9.18 -0.48 -0.83
CA THR A 16 8.17 -0.96 -1.78
C THR A 16 7.75 0.14 -2.77
N ALA A 17 7.47 1.37 -2.29
CA ALA A 17 7.05 2.48 -3.15
C ALA A 17 8.10 2.87 -4.21
N GLY A 18 9.38 2.92 -3.81
CA GLY A 18 10.46 3.28 -4.73
C GLY A 18 10.68 2.24 -5.82
N TRP A 19 10.78 0.97 -5.44
CA TRP A 19 10.98 -0.10 -6.41
C TRP A 19 9.74 -0.36 -7.28
N MET A 20 8.52 -0.17 -6.76
CA MET A 20 7.30 -0.19 -7.58
C MET A 20 7.31 0.94 -8.62
N SER A 21 7.69 2.17 -8.22
CA SER A 21 7.80 3.32 -9.11
C SER A 21 8.85 3.09 -10.19
N ALA A 22 10.05 2.67 -9.81
CA ALA A 22 11.14 2.41 -10.73
C ALA A 22 10.80 1.30 -11.74
N ALA A 23 10.22 0.19 -11.26
CA ALA A 23 9.81 -0.94 -12.10
C ALA A 23 8.74 -0.54 -13.13
N ALA A 24 7.70 0.20 -12.70
CA ALA A 24 6.61 0.60 -13.57
C ALA A 24 7.05 1.64 -14.61
N ILE A 25 7.82 2.64 -14.21
CA ILE A 25 8.35 3.66 -15.13
C ILE A 25 9.30 2.99 -16.15
N ALA A 26 10.20 2.10 -15.71
CA ALA A 26 11.09 1.37 -16.60
C ALA A 26 10.33 0.48 -17.60
N ARG A 27 9.27 -0.19 -17.15
CA ARG A 27 8.43 -1.05 -17.99
C ARG A 27 7.72 -0.27 -19.10
N VAL A 28 7.25 0.94 -18.79
CA VAL A 28 6.47 1.77 -19.73
C VAL A 28 7.38 2.59 -20.66
N LEU A 29 8.41 3.23 -20.11
CA LEU A 29 9.26 4.14 -20.89
C LEU A 29 10.44 3.43 -21.57
N GLY A 30 10.90 2.30 -21.04
CA GLY A 30 12.02 1.53 -21.57
C GLY A 30 13.29 2.37 -21.69
N ALA A 31 14.08 2.12 -22.73
CA ALA A 31 15.35 2.80 -22.98
C ALA A 31 15.24 4.31 -23.32
N ARG A 32 14.02 4.84 -23.45
CA ARG A 32 13.80 6.26 -23.75
C ARG A 32 14.05 7.18 -22.57
N CYS A 33 14.08 6.63 -21.36
CA CYS A 33 14.29 7.37 -20.12
C CYS A 33 15.24 6.61 -19.22
N SER A 34 16.31 7.26 -18.76
CA SER A 34 17.23 6.70 -17.76
C SER A 34 16.58 6.80 -16.38
N ILE A 35 16.59 5.72 -15.60
CA ILE A 35 16.04 5.69 -14.25
C ILE A 35 17.14 5.33 -13.28
N ARG A 36 17.31 6.18 -12.27
CA ARG A 36 18.26 5.96 -11.18
C ARG A 36 17.51 5.94 -9.86
N LEU A 37 17.63 4.86 -9.10
CA LEU A 37 17.09 4.75 -7.76
C LEU A 37 18.21 4.88 -6.72
N VAL A 38 18.00 5.76 -5.75
CA VAL A 38 18.92 6.02 -4.64
C VAL A 38 18.32 5.50 -3.35
N GLU A 39 19.02 4.60 -2.69
CA GLU A 39 18.64 4.04 -1.38
C GLU A 39 19.89 3.78 -0.53
N SER A 40 19.70 3.57 0.78
CA SER A 40 20.77 3.13 1.64
C SER A 40 20.38 1.86 2.41
N ASP A 41 21.23 0.85 2.37
CA ASP A 41 21.07 -0.39 3.13
C ASP A 41 21.07 -0.15 4.65
N GLU A 42 21.62 0.98 5.12
CA GLU A 42 21.59 1.40 6.53
C GLU A 42 20.20 1.89 6.97
N ILE A 43 19.37 2.40 6.06
CA ILE A 43 18.01 2.90 6.34
C ILE A 43 17.02 1.76 6.26
N GLY A 44 17.23 0.61 6.63
CA GLY A 44 16.35 -0.57 6.54
C GLY A 44 14.87 -0.29 6.22
N THR A 45 14.25 -1.16 5.47
CA THR A 45 12.80 -1.09 5.23
C THR A 45 12.02 -1.43 6.52
N ILE A 46 10.85 -0.85 6.70
CA ILE A 46 9.91 -1.27 7.75
C ILE A 46 9.43 -2.66 7.34
N GLY A 47 10.06 -3.70 7.91
CA GLY A 47 9.84 -5.10 7.56
C GLY A 47 8.55 -5.66 8.16
N VAL A 48 7.41 -5.07 7.86
CA VAL A 48 6.09 -5.58 8.23
C VAL A 48 5.51 -6.50 7.16
N GLY A 49 4.62 -7.39 7.53
CA GLY A 49 3.72 -8.03 6.57
C GLY A 49 2.76 -7.00 6.02
N GLU A 50 2.61 -6.96 4.71
CA GLU A 50 1.69 -6.08 4.01
C GLU A 50 0.51 -6.89 3.47
N ALA A 51 -0.69 -6.31 3.56
CA ALA A 51 -1.87 -6.84 2.92
C ALA A 51 -2.30 -5.94 1.76
N THR A 52 -2.89 -6.54 0.74
CA THR A 52 -3.27 -5.83 -0.48
C THR A 52 -4.75 -6.04 -0.81
N ILE A 53 -5.24 -5.34 -1.81
CA ILE A 53 -6.57 -5.49 -2.40
C ILE A 53 -6.45 -5.97 -3.85
N PRO A 54 -7.51 -6.46 -4.50
CA PRO A 54 -7.41 -7.15 -5.79
C PRO A 54 -6.70 -6.41 -6.94
N GLN A 55 -6.62 -5.10 -6.88
CA GLN A 55 -5.92 -4.26 -7.87
C GLN A 55 -4.43 -4.58 -7.99
N ILE A 56 -3.80 -5.15 -6.95
CA ILE A 56 -2.40 -5.61 -7.01
C ILE A 56 -2.17 -6.61 -8.15
N ARG A 57 -3.16 -7.43 -8.47
CA ARG A 57 -3.06 -8.43 -9.54
C ARG A 57 -2.94 -7.76 -10.91
N GLN A 58 -3.75 -6.74 -11.16
CA GLN A 58 -3.69 -5.97 -12.41
C GLN A 58 -2.34 -5.25 -12.54
N PHE A 59 -1.86 -4.65 -11.46
CA PHE A 59 -0.55 -4.00 -11.44
C PHE A 59 0.58 -5.00 -11.73
N ASN A 60 0.62 -6.14 -11.05
CA ASN A 60 1.62 -7.19 -11.28
C ASN A 60 1.55 -7.75 -12.71
N GLN A 61 0.33 -7.95 -13.24
CA GLN A 61 0.12 -8.40 -14.61
C GLN A 61 0.62 -7.38 -15.65
N SER A 62 0.42 -6.08 -15.41
CA SER A 62 0.93 -5.01 -16.30
C SER A 62 2.46 -4.97 -16.35
N LEU A 63 3.12 -5.36 -15.27
CA LEU A 63 4.57 -5.52 -15.21
C LEU A 63 5.04 -6.83 -15.89
N GLY A 64 4.12 -7.78 -16.12
CA GLY A 64 4.43 -9.08 -16.72
C GLY A 64 4.97 -10.10 -15.72
N PHE A 65 4.61 -10.00 -14.45
CA PHE A 65 5.03 -10.97 -13.44
C PHE A 65 4.29 -12.30 -13.60
N ASP A 66 5.04 -13.40 -13.51
CA ASP A 66 4.49 -14.71 -13.24
C ASP A 66 4.01 -14.76 -11.78
N GLU A 67 2.75 -15.15 -11.59
CA GLU A 67 2.12 -15.15 -10.27
C GLU A 67 2.76 -16.18 -9.31
N ASP A 68 3.11 -17.37 -9.81
CA ASP A 68 3.71 -18.42 -8.99
C ASP A 68 5.12 -18.03 -8.54
N ASP A 69 5.89 -17.39 -9.43
CA ASP A 69 7.21 -16.87 -9.12
C ASP A 69 7.13 -15.72 -8.10
N PHE A 70 6.16 -14.82 -8.29
CA PHE A 70 5.87 -13.73 -7.34
C PHE A 70 5.52 -14.27 -5.96
N VAL A 71 4.53 -15.17 -5.86
CA VAL A 71 4.08 -15.74 -4.58
C VAL A 71 5.21 -16.47 -3.85
N ARG A 72 6.01 -17.25 -4.58
CA ARG A 72 7.15 -17.98 -4.02
C ARG A 72 8.25 -17.06 -3.50
N LYS A 73 8.64 -16.04 -4.28
CA LYS A 73 9.74 -15.14 -3.94
C LYS A 73 9.40 -14.12 -2.86
N THR A 74 8.14 -13.74 -2.76
CA THR A 74 7.67 -12.78 -1.75
C THR A 74 7.12 -13.45 -0.50
N GLN A 75 7.12 -14.79 -0.43
CA GLN A 75 6.51 -15.59 0.64
C GLN A 75 5.05 -15.18 0.88
N ALA A 76 4.38 -14.80 -0.21
CA ALA A 76 3.01 -14.33 -0.16
C ALA A 76 2.01 -15.45 0.10
N THR A 77 0.89 -15.09 0.67
CA THR A 77 -0.32 -15.92 0.79
C THR A 77 -1.48 -15.26 0.08
N PHE A 78 -2.50 -16.03 -0.25
CA PHE A 78 -3.70 -15.52 -0.90
C PHE A 78 -4.65 -14.88 0.11
N LYS A 79 -5.36 -13.83 -0.33
CA LYS A 79 -6.28 -13.07 0.49
C LYS A 79 -7.64 -12.95 -0.19
N LEU A 80 -8.70 -13.42 0.47
CA LEU A 80 -10.08 -13.34 0.02
C LEU A 80 -10.88 -12.19 0.65
N GLY A 81 -10.34 -11.59 1.71
CA GLY A 81 -10.99 -10.50 2.44
C GLY A 81 -10.27 -10.14 3.73
N ILE A 82 -10.97 -9.41 4.57
CA ILE A 82 -10.55 -8.99 5.90
C ILE A 82 -11.59 -9.44 6.91
N GLN A 83 -11.18 -10.13 7.95
CA GLN A 83 -12.02 -10.44 9.09
C GLN A 83 -11.90 -9.30 10.11
N PHE A 84 -13.03 -8.71 10.45
CA PHE A 84 -13.16 -7.73 11.52
C PHE A 84 -13.68 -8.42 12.78
N VAL A 85 -12.99 -8.20 13.91
CA VAL A 85 -13.33 -8.81 15.20
C VAL A 85 -13.49 -7.70 16.23
N ASP A 86 -14.56 -7.76 17.02
CA ASP A 86 -14.89 -6.84 18.12
C ASP A 86 -15.22 -5.39 17.69
N TRP A 87 -15.50 -5.13 16.43
CA TRP A 87 -15.76 -3.75 15.95
C TRP A 87 -17.18 -3.25 16.26
N GLY A 88 -18.17 -4.11 16.19
CA GLY A 88 -19.54 -3.74 16.54
C GLY A 88 -19.78 -3.90 18.06
N ARG A 89 -19.51 -5.09 18.56
CA ARG A 89 -19.60 -5.48 19.98
C ARG A 89 -18.48 -6.46 20.29
N LEU A 90 -18.11 -6.58 21.55
CA LEU A 90 -17.20 -7.62 21.98
C LEU A 90 -17.78 -9.00 21.68
N GLY A 91 -17.01 -9.84 21.00
CA GLY A 91 -17.41 -11.16 20.52
C GLY A 91 -17.98 -11.17 19.09
N ASP A 92 -18.27 -10.03 18.48
CA ASP A 92 -18.70 -9.99 17.08
C ASP A 92 -17.54 -10.25 16.13
N ALA A 93 -17.82 -10.97 15.05
CA ALA A 93 -16.89 -11.15 13.95
C ALA A 93 -17.64 -11.17 12.62
N TYR A 94 -17.14 -10.41 11.65
CA TYR A 94 -17.67 -10.43 10.29
C TYR A 94 -16.54 -10.39 9.26
N MET A 95 -16.85 -10.80 8.04
CA MET A 95 -15.90 -10.83 6.93
C MET A 95 -16.26 -9.76 5.89
N HIS A 96 -15.36 -8.81 5.65
CA HIS A 96 -15.40 -7.95 4.47
C HIS A 96 -14.63 -8.65 3.35
N SER A 97 -15.35 -9.39 2.50
CA SER A 97 -14.74 -10.18 1.44
C SER A 97 -14.62 -9.41 0.13
N PHE A 98 -13.65 -9.81 -0.67
CA PHE A 98 -13.60 -9.41 -2.07
C PHE A 98 -14.63 -10.20 -2.88
N GLY A 99 -14.99 -9.67 -4.07
CA GLY A 99 -15.90 -10.33 -4.99
C GLY A 99 -17.36 -9.95 -4.79
N PHE A 100 -18.24 -10.84 -5.20
CA PHE A 100 -19.67 -10.56 -5.25
C PHE A 100 -20.40 -11.15 -4.06
N LEU A 101 -21.40 -10.42 -3.60
CA LEU A 101 -22.36 -10.83 -2.59
C LEU A 101 -23.68 -11.19 -3.29
N GLY A 102 -23.98 -12.49 -3.36
CA GLY A 102 -25.15 -12.99 -4.09
C GLY A 102 -25.11 -12.65 -5.58
N ARG A 103 -26.27 -12.69 -6.21
CA ARG A 103 -26.45 -12.29 -7.61
C ARG A 103 -27.52 -11.23 -7.74
N GLU A 104 -27.23 -10.18 -8.47
CA GLU A 104 -28.25 -9.19 -8.85
C GLU A 104 -29.27 -9.82 -9.79
N ARG A 105 -30.51 -9.44 -9.63
CA ARG A 105 -31.61 -9.84 -10.54
C ARG A 105 -32.35 -8.59 -11.00
N GLY A 106 -32.26 -8.32 -12.29
CA GLY A 106 -32.85 -7.14 -12.88
C GLY A 106 -32.17 -5.85 -12.40
N LEU A 107 -32.97 -4.90 -11.91
CA LEU A 107 -32.49 -3.59 -11.48
C LEU A 107 -32.23 -3.47 -9.97
N LEU A 108 -32.51 -4.53 -9.21
CA LEU A 108 -32.37 -4.50 -7.76
C LEU A 108 -31.11 -5.23 -7.31
N PRO A 109 -30.26 -4.57 -6.48
CA PRO A 109 -29.10 -5.20 -5.84
C PRO A 109 -29.53 -6.37 -4.95
N PHE A 110 -28.66 -7.38 -4.82
CA PHE A 110 -28.94 -8.60 -4.07
C PHE A 110 -29.35 -8.33 -2.62
N HIS A 111 -28.74 -7.37 -1.95
CA HIS A 111 -29.04 -7.07 -0.54
C HIS A 111 -30.52 -6.70 -0.28
N GLN A 112 -31.23 -6.16 -1.27
CA GLN A 112 -32.66 -5.87 -1.14
C GLN A 112 -33.50 -7.15 -1.03
N TYR A 113 -33.12 -8.19 -1.77
CA TYR A 113 -33.78 -9.51 -1.67
C TYR A 113 -33.46 -10.17 -0.33
N TRP A 114 -32.21 -10.08 0.12
CA TRP A 114 -31.78 -10.58 1.41
C TRP A 114 -32.52 -9.89 2.56
N LEU A 115 -32.62 -8.56 2.56
CA LEU A 115 -33.36 -7.80 3.56
C LEU A 115 -34.84 -8.24 3.62
N LYS A 116 -35.46 -8.45 2.45
CA LYS A 116 -36.85 -8.97 2.39
C LYS A 116 -36.95 -10.37 3.01
N ALA A 117 -35.98 -11.25 2.73
CA ALA A 117 -35.95 -12.59 3.33
C ALA A 117 -35.73 -12.53 4.85
N MET A 118 -34.84 -11.64 5.34
CA MET A 118 -34.63 -11.42 6.77
C MET A 118 -35.89 -10.95 7.48
N LEU A 119 -36.62 -10.00 6.90
CA LEU A 119 -37.90 -9.51 7.44
C LEU A 119 -38.98 -10.60 7.46
N ALA A 120 -38.91 -11.57 6.55
CA ALA A 120 -39.81 -12.74 6.51
C ALA A 120 -39.33 -13.92 7.40
N GLY A 121 -38.23 -13.76 8.16
CA GLY A 121 -37.66 -14.81 9.01
C GLY A 121 -37.00 -15.97 8.27
N SER A 122 -36.69 -15.83 6.97
CA SER A 122 -36.11 -16.88 6.14
C SER A 122 -34.69 -16.55 5.59
N GLY A 123 -34.14 -15.39 5.90
CA GLY A 123 -32.78 -15.01 5.51
C GLY A 123 -31.75 -15.62 6.45
N GLY A 124 -30.67 -16.19 5.88
CA GLY A 124 -29.47 -16.60 6.61
C GLY A 124 -28.50 -15.44 6.82
N ASP A 125 -27.29 -15.74 7.32
CA ASP A 125 -26.24 -14.75 7.40
C ASP A 125 -25.91 -14.22 6.00
N LEU A 126 -25.64 -12.91 5.89
CA LEU A 126 -25.32 -12.28 4.61
C LEU A 126 -24.05 -12.89 3.97
N GLY A 127 -23.08 -13.29 4.80
CA GLY A 127 -21.85 -13.95 4.38
C GLY A 127 -22.07 -15.30 3.69
N ASP A 128 -23.16 -16.01 3.99
CA ASP A 128 -23.47 -17.31 3.37
C ASP A 128 -23.73 -17.19 1.86
N TYR A 129 -24.04 -15.99 1.40
CA TYR A 129 -24.29 -15.68 -0.02
C TYR A 129 -23.02 -15.19 -0.75
N ALA A 130 -21.86 -15.17 -0.09
CA ALA A 130 -20.58 -14.79 -0.66
C ALA A 130 -19.62 -15.98 -0.67
N LEU A 131 -19.27 -16.47 -1.86
CA LEU A 131 -18.34 -17.60 -2.00
C LEU A 131 -17.01 -17.34 -1.28
N ASN A 132 -16.49 -16.12 -1.38
CA ASN A 132 -15.24 -15.74 -0.75
C ASN A 132 -15.30 -15.79 0.78
N VAL A 133 -16.44 -15.40 1.39
CA VAL A 133 -16.64 -15.50 2.84
C VAL A 133 -16.62 -16.96 3.28
N VAL A 134 -17.44 -17.79 2.64
CA VAL A 134 -17.56 -19.22 2.98
C VAL A 134 -16.22 -19.94 2.80
N ALA A 135 -15.51 -19.68 1.69
CA ALA A 135 -14.20 -20.26 1.44
C ALA A 135 -13.16 -19.79 2.48
N ALA A 136 -13.13 -18.50 2.78
CA ALA A 136 -12.18 -17.91 3.73
C ALA A 136 -12.35 -18.51 5.14
N LEU A 137 -13.59 -18.57 5.65
CA LEU A 137 -13.89 -19.12 6.96
C LEU A 137 -13.59 -20.63 7.08
N GLN A 138 -13.61 -21.34 5.94
CA GLN A 138 -13.21 -22.75 5.89
C GLN A 138 -11.70 -22.94 5.61
N GLY A 139 -10.90 -21.86 5.56
CA GLY A 139 -9.47 -21.92 5.24
C GLY A 139 -9.18 -22.39 3.82
N LYS A 140 -10.10 -22.19 2.88
CA LYS A 140 -10.00 -22.66 1.50
C LYS A 140 -9.74 -21.50 0.53
N PHE A 141 -8.94 -21.79 -0.47
CA PHE A 141 -8.66 -20.89 -1.60
C PHE A 141 -8.50 -21.69 -2.88
N MET A 142 -8.97 -21.12 -3.99
CA MET A 142 -8.61 -21.53 -5.34
C MET A 142 -8.56 -20.30 -6.25
N ARG A 143 -7.75 -20.37 -7.29
CA ARG A 143 -7.78 -19.37 -8.37
C ARG A 143 -9.08 -19.46 -9.17
N PRO A 144 -9.55 -18.36 -9.79
CA PRO A 144 -10.72 -18.40 -10.66
C PRO A 144 -10.59 -19.49 -11.73
N ALA A 145 -11.64 -20.27 -11.91
CA ALA A 145 -11.69 -21.33 -12.91
C ALA A 145 -12.38 -20.84 -14.19
N ALA A 146 -11.94 -21.33 -15.35
CA ALA A 146 -12.55 -20.99 -16.64
C ALA A 146 -13.81 -21.83 -16.90
N LEU A 147 -14.86 -21.59 -16.11
CA LEU A 147 -16.13 -22.35 -16.12
C LEU A 147 -17.32 -21.58 -16.72
N GLY A 148 -17.07 -20.45 -17.37
CA GLY A 148 -18.13 -19.57 -17.88
C GLY A 148 -18.67 -18.58 -16.84
N PRO A 149 -19.40 -17.53 -17.28
CA PRO A 149 -19.76 -16.37 -16.45
C PRO A 149 -20.79 -16.71 -15.37
N ASP A 150 -21.54 -17.79 -15.50
CA ASP A 150 -22.56 -18.19 -14.52
C ASP A 150 -21.98 -18.95 -13.33
N SER A 151 -20.75 -19.42 -13.39
CA SER A 151 -20.12 -20.10 -12.28
C SER A 151 -19.53 -19.10 -11.28
N PRO A 152 -19.89 -19.16 -10.00
CA PRO A 152 -19.25 -18.32 -8.98
C PRO A 152 -17.74 -18.57 -8.85
N LEU A 153 -17.27 -19.77 -9.26
CA LEU A 153 -15.84 -20.11 -9.28
C LEU A 153 -15.04 -19.35 -10.35
N SER A 154 -15.72 -18.79 -11.36
CA SER A 154 -15.06 -17.97 -12.40
C SER A 154 -14.83 -16.52 -11.94
N SER A 155 -15.50 -16.08 -10.89
CA SER A 155 -15.51 -14.69 -10.40
C SER A 155 -14.85 -14.50 -9.03
N ILE A 156 -14.03 -15.46 -8.58
CA ILE A 156 -13.29 -15.33 -7.32
C ILE A 156 -12.34 -14.15 -7.41
N ALA A 157 -12.60 -13.10 -6.63
CA ALA A 157 -11.71 -11.97 -6.46
C ALA A 157 -10.74 -12.23 -5.30
N TYR A 158 -9.46 -11.98 -5.50
CA TYR A 158 -8.46 -12.19 -4.47
C TYR A 158 -7.29 -11.22 -4.60
N ALA A 159 -6.55 -11.10 -3.52
CA ALA A 159 -5.33 -10.32 -3.41
C ALA A 159 -4.25 -11.17 -2.73
N TYR A 160 -3.21 -10.52 -2.23
CA TYR A 160 -2.11 -11.17 -1.53
C TYR A 160 -1.84 -10.51 -0.18
N GLN A 161 -1.29 -11.31 0.71
CA GLN A 161 -0.55 -10.90 1.88
C GLN A 161 0.91 -11.23 1.59
N LEU A 162 1.83 -10.29 1.80
CA LEU A 162 3.23 -10.45 1.36
C LEU A 162 4.21 -9.82 2.36
N ASP A 163 5.44 -10.28 2.30
CA ASP A 163 6.54 -9.64 3.02
C ASP A 163 7.04 -8.43 2.22
N ALA A 164 6.94 -7.23 2.81
CA ALA A 164 7.29 -5.98 2.15
C ALA A 164 8.77 -5.93 1.72
N GLY A 165 9.66 -6.48 2.53
CA GLY A 165 11.09 -6.53 2.21
C GLY A 165 11.40 -7.51 1.07
N LEU A 166 10.73 -8.68 1.05
CA LEU A 166 10.85 -9.64 -0.06
C LEU A 166 10.26 -9.06 -1.35
N TYR A 167 9.15 -8.34 -1.25
CA TYR A 167 8.55 -7.70 -2.42
C TYR A 167 9.45 -6.59 -2.98
N ALA A 168 10.02 -5.75 -2.14
CA ALA A 168 10.99 -4.74 -2.59
C ALA A 168 12.20 -5.39 -3.31
N ARG A 169 12.74 -6.50 -2.78
CA ARG A 169 13.83 -7.25 -3.44
C ARG A 169 13.41 -7.87 -4.78
N PHE A 170 12.20 -8.40 -4.85
CA PHE A 170 11.64 -8.96 -6.08
C PHE A 170 11.50 -7.87 -7.16
N LEU A 171 10.95 -6.72 -6.81
CA LEU A 171 10.81 -5.54 -7.68
C LEU A 171 12.16 -5.00 -8.12
N ARG A 172 13.13 -4.90 -7.19
CA ARG A 172 14.51 -4.47 -7.50
C ARG A 172 15.12 -5.35 -8.57
N ALA A 173 15.13 -6.68 -8.37
CA ALA A 173 15.68 -7.61 -9.33
C ALA A 173 15.03 -7.52 -10.73
N PHE A 174 13.72 -7.20 -10.76
CA PHE A 174 13.00 -6.96 -12.01
C PHE A 174 13.38 -5.62 -12.64
N ALA A 175 13.40 -4.52 -11.87
CA ALA A 175 13.71 -3.18 -12.36
C ALA A 175 15.16 -3.07 -12.88
N GLU A 176 16.12 -3.67 -12.18
CA GLU A 176 17.52 -3.72 -12.61
C GLU A 176 17.68 -4.45 -13.96
N LYS A 177 16.93 -5.52 -14.22
CA LYS A 177 16.88 -6.20 -15.54
C LYS A 177 16.32 -5.29 -16.65
N LEU A 178 15.46 -4.33 -16.31
CA LEU A 178 14.95 -3.33 -17.25
C LEU A 178 15.89 -2.12 -17.41
N GLY A 179 17.06 -2.13 -16.76
CA GLY A 179 18.07 -1.07 -16.89
C GLY A 179 17.98 0.02 -15.82
N VAL A 180 17.18 -0.15 -14.78
CA VAL A 180 17.20 0.76 -13.62
C VAL A 180 18.55 0.66 -12.91
N ARG A 181 19.20 1.80 -12.70
CA ARG A 181 20.49 1.88 -12.01
C ARG A 181 20.26 2.16 -10.52
N ARG A 182 20.64 1.23 -9.65
CA ARG A 182 20.71 1.47 -8.21
C ARG A 182 21.96 2.26 -7.83
N THR A 183 21.81 3.17 -6.90
CA THR A 183 22.91 3.87 -6.24
C THR A 183 22.73 3.72 -4.73
N GLU A 184 23.76 3.16 -4.09
CA GLU A 184 23.85 3.11 -2.63
C GLU A 184 24.26 4.48 -2.11
N GLY A 185 23.52 4.99 -1.12
CA GLY A 185 23.89 6.22 -0.43
C GLY A 185 22.70 6.94 0.20
N LYS A 186 23.00 7.74 1.20
CA LYS A 186 22.03 8.60 1.88
C LYS A 186 22.03 9.98 1.25
N VAL A 187 20.83 10.49 0.97
CA VAL A 187 20.67 11.88 0.51
C VAL A 187 20.92 12.80 1.70
N ARG A 188 21.91 13.69 1.54
CA ARG A 188 22.27 14.73 2.51
C ARG A 188 21.57 16.04 2.22
N ASP A 189 21.46 16.40 0.92
CA ASP A 189 20.98 17.71 0.50
C ASP A 189 20.25 17.64 -0.84
N THR A 190 19.44 18.66 -1.14
CA THR A 190 18.71 18.84 -2.39
C THR A 190 19.02 20.21 -2.97
N VAL A 191 19.48 20.25 -4.20
CA VAL A 191 19.83 21.48 -4.90
C VAL A 191 18.66 21.94 -5.74
N LEU A 192 18.18 23.14 -5.48
CA LEU A 192 17.11 23.79 -6.24
C LEU A 192 17.68 24.79 -7.24
N ARG A 193 17.06 24.86 -8.41
CA ARG A 193 17.34 25.92 -9.39
C ARG A 193 16.90 27.27 -8.82
N ALA A 194 17.75 28.29 -8.95
CA ALA A 194 17.50 29.61 -8.39
C ALA A 194 16.33 30.34 -9.09
N GLU A 195 16.11 30.07 -10.38
CA GLU A 195 15.14 30.76 -11.22
C GLU A 195 13.68 30.32 -10.99
N ASP A 196 13.43 29.06 -10.65
CA ASP A 196 12.07 28.51 -10.58
C ASP A 196 11.83 27.56 -9.39
N GLY A 197 12.89 27.26 -8.65
CA GLY A 197 12.83 26.39 -7.48
C GLY A 197 12.58 24.91 -7.79
N PHE A 198 12.76 24.47 -9.05
CA PHE A 198 12.75 23.06 -9.40
C PHE A 198 13.95 22.35 -8.81
N ILE A 199 13.85 21.07 -8.55
CA ILE A 199 14.99 20.27 -8.12
C ILE A 199 15.91 20.07 -9.31
N GLU A 200 17.19 20.47 -9.14
CA GLU A 200 18.24 20.26 -10.11
C GLU A 200 18.97 18.94 -9.86
N ALA A 201 19.29 18.66 -8.60
CA ALA A 201 20.00 17.47 -8.19
C ALA A 201 19.77 17.14 -6.71
N ILE A 202 20.06 15.91 -6.36
CA ILE A 202 20.30 15.50 -4.96
C ILE A 202 21.81 15.32 -4.73
N VAL A 203 22.24 15.53 -3.49
CA VAL A 203 23.65 15.34 -3.07
C VAL A 203 23.68 14.26 -2.00
N LEU A 204 24.49 13.23 -2.22
CA LEU A 204 24.69 12.15 -1.25
C LEU A 204 25.69 12.56 -0.15
N GLU A 205 25.69 11.85 0.98
CA GLU A 205 26.71 12.01 2.04
C GLU A 205 28.14 11.82 1.49
N SER A 206 28.31 10.99 0.47
CA SER A 206 29.58 10.82 -0.24
C SER A 206 30.06 12.05 -1.01
N GLY A 207 29.20 13.07 -1.18
CA GLY A 207 29.44 14.22 -2.03
C GLY A 207 29.01 14.01 -3.50
N GLU A 208 28.59 12.81 -3.90
CA GLU A 208 28.11 12.56 -5.26
C GLU A 208 26.84 13.39 -5.52
N ARG A 209 26.85 14.12 -6.65
CA ARG A 209 25.70 14.89 -7.14
C ARG A 209 24.98 14.10 -8.23
N ILE A 210 23.68 13.90 -8.05
CA ILE A 210 22.81 13.15 -8.97
C ILE A 210 21.75 14.10 -9.51
N ALA A 211 21.93 14.52 -10.76
CA ALA A 211 20.97 15.35 -11.47
C ALA A 211 19.84 14.52 -12.08
N GLY A 212 18.67 15.14 -12.25
CA GLY A 212 17.51 14.53 -12.90
C GLY A 212 16.54 15.59 -13.40
N GLU A 213 15.66 15.19 -14.32
CA GLU A 213 14.60 16.06 -14.82
C GLU A 213 13.30 15.89 -14.04
N LEU A 214 12.97 14.64 -13.63
CA LEU A 214 11.84 14.30 -12.77
C LEU A 214 12.34 13.53 -11.54
N PHE A 215 11.82 13.88 -10.38
CA PHE A 215 12.13 13.24 -9.11
C PHE A 215 10.91 12.54 -8.53
N ILE A 216 11.10 11.32 -8.03
CA ILE A 216 10.07 10.57 -7.31
C ILE A 216 10.53 10.43 -5.86
N ASP A 217 9.79 11.09 -4.97
CA ASP A 217 10.08 11.03 -3.53
C ASP A 217 9.39 9.82 -2.90
N CYS A 218 10.17 8.80 -2.56
CA CYS A 218 9.76 7.61 -1.82
C CYS A 218 10.50 7.51 -0.48
N SER A 219 10.92 8.65 0.09
CA SER A 219 11.76 8.73 1.29
C SER A 219 11.00 8.51 2.61
N GLY A 220 9.78 7.95 2.54
CA GLY A 220 8.97 7.65 3.71
C GLY A 220 8.37 8.91 4.36
N PHE A 221 8.02 8.82 5.63
CA PHE A 221 7.41 9.94 6.36
C PHE A 221 8.24 11.23 6.34
N ARG A 222 9.54 11.14 6.08
CA ARG A 222 10.42 12.31 6.02
C ARG A 222 10.10 13.25 4.86
N GLY A 223 9.68 12.73 3.70
CA GLY A 223 9.40 13.52 2.52
C GLY A 223 10.59 14.41 2.14
N LEU A 224 11.78 13.81 1.97
CA LEU A 224 13.05 14.56 1.80
C LEU A 224 12.98 15.61 0.70
N LEU A 225 12.34 15.28 -0.41
CA LEU A 225 12.23 16.18 -1.55
C LEU A 225 10.95 16.99 -1.49
N ILE A 226 9.80 16.32 -1.34
CA ILE A 226 8.50 16.97 -1.43
C ILE A 226 8.23 17.93 -0.27
N GLU A 227 8.73 17.62 0.94
CA GLU A 227 8.51 18.46 2.12
C GLU A 227 9.76 19.24 2.51
N GLN A 228 10.89 18.56 2.75
CA GLN A 228 12.06 19.24 3.31
C GLN A 228 12.69 20.23 2.31
N ALA A 229 12.64 19.92 1.00
CA ALA A 229 13.19 20.80 -0.03
C ALA A 229 12.11 21.71 -0.66
N LEU A 230 10.93 21.18 -1.02
CA LEU A 230 9.91 21.92 -1.76
C LEU A 230 8.82 22.54 -0.89
N HIS A 231 8.71 22.17 0.37
CA HIS A 231 7.72 22.68 1.34
C HIS A 231 6.27 22.57 0.84
N ALA A 232 5.91 21.38 0.30
CA ALA A 232 4.58 21.14 -0.26
C ALA A 232 3.44 21.25 0.76
N GLY A 233 3.77 21.18 2.06
CA GLY A 233 2.86 21.27 3.18
C GLY A 233 2.09 19.97 3.42
N TYR A 234 1.55 19.84 4.61
CA TYR A 234 0.82 18.67 5.08
C TYR A 234 -0.57 19.05 5.58
N GLU A 235 -1.55 18.22 5.31
CA GLU A 235 -2.89 18.32 5.82
C GLU A 235 -3.07 17.23 6.88
N ASP A 236 -3.16 17.65 8.13
CA ASP A 236 -3.28 16.77 9.30
C ASP A 236 -4.75 16.38 9.50
N TRP A 237 -5.01 15.07 9.53
CA TRP A 237 -6.32 14.46 9.72
C TRP A 237 -6.49 13.76 11.07
N SER A 238 -5.62 14.06 12.03
CA SER A 238 -5.68 13.46 13.38
C SER A 238 -7.02 13.70 14.09
N HIS A 239 -7.76 14.74 13.70
CA HIS A 239 -9.10 15.01 14.22
C HIS A 239 -10.17 14.04 13.69
N TRP A 240 -9.92 13.34 12.58
CA TRP A 240 -10.78 12.27 12.05
C TRP A 240 -10.26 10.89 12.43
N LEU A 241 -8.94 10.71 12.37
CA LEU A 241 -8.22 9.45 12.58
C LEU A 241 -7.17 9.66 13.68
N PRO A 242 -7.55 9.46 14.95
CA PRO A 242 -6.75 9.91 16.11
C PRO A 242 -5.57 8.99 16.44
N CYS A 243 -5.38 7.87 15.75
CA CYS A 243 -4.20 7.03 15.95
C CYS A 243 -2.96 7.71 15.38
N ASP A 244 -1.88 7.72 16.17
CA ASP A 244 -0.61 8.38 15.86
C ASP A 244 0.60 7.46 16.04
N ARG A 245 0.35 6.21 16.44
CA ARG A 245 1.36 5.20 16.72
C ARG A 245 0.97 3.85 16.15
N ALA A 246 2.00 3.08 15.84
CA ALA A 246 1.85 1.63 15.65
C ALA A 246 3.02 0.92 16.33
N VAL A 247 2.76 -0.18 16.99
CA VAL A 247 3.78 -1.13 17.41
C VAL A 247 3.66 -2.38 16.56
N ALA A 248 4.77 -2.88 16.02
CA ALA A 248 4.80 -4.04 15.14
C ALA A 248 5.78 -5.10 15.63
N VAL A 249 5.38 -6.37 15.54
CA VAL A 249 6.23 -7.51 15.87
C VAL A 249 5.82 -8.73 15.03
N PRO A 250 6.76 -9.41 14.34
CA PRO A 250 6.47 -10.67 13.70
C PRO A 250 6.41 -11.79 14.76
N CYS A 251 5.56 -12.81 14.53
CA CYS A 251 5.58 -14.02 15.34
C CYS A 251 5.67 -15.28 14.48
N ALA A 252 6.04 -16.39 15.11
CA ALA A 252 6.03 -17.71 14.50
C ALA A 252 4.61 -18.10 14.04
N SER A 253 4.51 -18.84 12.95
CA SER A 253 3.23 -19.38 12.48
C SER A 253 2.75 -20.48 13.41
N SER A 254 1.50 -20.38 13.87
CA SER A 254 0.83 -21.35 14.73
C SER A 254 -0.43 -21.87 14.06
N GLY A 255 -0.34 -22.89 13.25
CA GLY A 255 -1.50 -23.48 12.57
C GLY A 255 -1.58 -23.20 11.07
N PRO A 256 -2.71 -23.53 10.42
CA PRO A 256 -2.88 -23.39 8.99
C PRO A 256 -2.94 -21.94 8.56
N LEU A 257 -2.49 -21.67 7.33
CA LEU A 257 -2.60 -20.36 6.69
C LEU A 257 -4.07 -20.02 6.46
N THR A 258 -4.49 -18.85 6.93
CA THR A 258 -5.83 -18.31 6.65
C THR A 258 -5.80 -17.42 5.42
N PRO A 259 -6.73 -17.57 4.45
CA PRO A 259 -6.75 -16.73 3.27
C PRO A 259 -7.44 -15.37 3.53
N TYR A 260 -7.14 -14.73 4.64
CA TYR A 260 -7.65 -13.41 5.01
C TYR A 260 -6.75 -12.73 6.05
N THR A 261 -6.77 -11.41 6.06
CA THR A 261 -6.21 -10.59 7.13
C THR A 261 -7.22 -10.49 8.26
N ARG A 262 -6.79 -10.44 9.52
CA ARG A 262 -7.65 -10.17 10.66
C ARG A 262 -7.34 -8.79 11.24
N SER A 263 -8.38 -7.98 11.45
CA SER A 263 -8.34 -6.68 12.11
C SER A 263 -9.20 -6.75 13.36
N THR A 264 -8.58 -6.68 14.54
CA THR A 264 -9.27 -6.80 15.84
C THR A 264 -9.30 -5.46 16.52
N ALA A 265 -10.47 -4.95 16.90
CA ALA A 265 -10.60 -3.74 17.70
C ALA A 265 -9.97 -3.94 19.08
N ARG A 266 -9.32 -2.90 19.61
CA ARG A 266 -8.69 -2.86 20.92
C ARG A 266 -9.10 -1.58 21.65
N GLY A 267 -8.83 -1.49 22.94
CA GLY A 267 -9.24 -0.36 23.76
C GLY A 267 -8.77 1.02 23.30
N ALA A 268 -7.65 1.10 22.58
CA ALA A 268 -7.07 2.38 22.10
C ALA A 268 -6.78 2.39 20.60
N GLY A 269 -7.36 1.48 19.83
CA GLY A 269 -7.11 1.35 18.39
C GLY A 269 -7.43 -0.04 17.87
N TRP A 270 -6.60 -0.61 17.00
CA TRP A 270 -6.85 -1.92 16.39
C TRP A 270 -5.57 -2.69 16.05
N GLN A 271 -5.65 -4.01 16.12
CA GLN A 271 -4.56 -4.93 15.86
C GLN A 271 -4.75 -5.63 14.51
N TRP A 272 -3.69 -5.63 13.67
CA TRP A 272 -3.67 -6.44 12.46
C TRP A 272 -2.95 -7.78 12.67
N ARG A 273 -3.37 -8.78 11.90
CA ARG A 273 -2.74 -10.09 11.76
C ARG A 273 -2.69 -10.46 10.28
N ILE A 274 -1.49 -10.66 9.75
CA ILE A 274 -1.23 -10.93 8.34
C ILE A 274 -0.43 -12.23 8.23
N PRO A 275 -1.04 -13.37 7.84
CA PRO A 275 -0.35 -14.65 7.71
C PRO A 275 0.49 -14.66 6.43
N LEU A 276 1.77 -15.00 6.57
CA LEU A 276 2.72 -15.23 5.48
C LEU A 276 3.19 -16.68 5.52
N GLN A 277 3.87 -17.15 4.45
CA GLN A 277 4.33 -18.54 4.41
C GLN A 277 5.33 -18.89 5.53
N HIS A 278 6.15 -17.93 5.98
CA HIS A 278 7.25 -18.13 6.92
C HIS A 278 7.04 -17.51 8.30
N ARG A 279 6.03 -16.67 8.49
CA ARG A 279 5.73 -15.95 9.74
C ARG A 279 4.34 -15.34 9.71
N ILE A 280 3.91 -14.79 10.82
CA ILE A 280 2.73 -13.91 10.88
C ILE A 280 3.22 -12.49 11.15
N GLY A 281 2.80 -11.52 10.32
CA GLY A 281 2.96 -10.10 10.59
C GLY A 281 1.87 -9.62 11.53
N ASN A 282 2.25 -8.98 12.62
CA ASN A 282 1.31 -8.41 13.59
C ASN A 282 1.70 -6.99 13.92
N GLY A 283 0.69 -6.21 14.31
CA GLY A 283 0.91 -4.93 14.93
C GLY A 283 -0.38 -4.33 15.48
N TYR A 284 -0.21 -3.30 16.29
CA TYR A 284 -1.28 -2.58 16.94
C TYR A 284 -1.15 -1.09 16.58
N VAL A 285 -2.12 -0.58 15.85
CA VAL A 285 -2.31 0.87 15.59
C VAL A 285 -3.08 1.45 16.75
N TYR A 286 -2.58 2.51 17.36
CA TYR A 286 -3.19 3.07 18.58
C TYR A 286 -3.00 4.58 18.68
N SER A 287 -3.82 5.19 19.53
CA SER A 287 -3.67 6.60 19.91
C SER A 287 -2.87 6.72 21.21
N SER A 288 -1.76 7.45 21.15
CA SER A 288 -0.92 7.72 22.31
C SER A 288 -1.59 8.59 23.39
N HIS A 289 -2.77 9.16 23.08
CA HIS A 289 -3.59 9.86 24.07
C HIS A 289 -4.33 8.92 25.03
N HIS A 290 -4.46 7.62 24.65
CA HIS A 290 -5.26 6.65 25.40
C HIS A 290 -4.44 5.51 25.99
N ILE A 291 -3.22 5.25 25.48
CA ILE A 291 -2.36 4.15 25.92
C ILE A 291 -0.89 4.51 25.70
N SER A 292 -0.01 4.08 26.59
CA SER A 292 1.43 4.23 26.43
C SER A 292 2.01 3.24 25.40
N ASP A 293 3.22 3.54 24.91
CA ASP A 293 3.94 2.67 23.97
C ASP A 293 4.21 1.27 24.60
N ASP A 294 4.56 1.23 25.90
CA ASP A 294 4.85 -0.01 26.63
C ASP A 294 3.58 -0.85 26.84
N GLU A 295 2.46 -0.25 27.22
CA GLU A 295 1.18 -0.94 27.37
C GLU A 295 0.66 -1.45 26.02
N ALA A 296 0.84 -0.69 24.93
CA ALA A 296 0.49 -1.11 23.60
C ALA A 296 1.34 -2.33 23.15
N ALA A 297 2.64 -2.31 23.44
CA ALA A 297 3.53 -3.43 23.18
C ALA A 297 3.14 -4.66 23.97
N ALA A 298 2.86 -4.53 25.28
CA ALA A 298 2.40 -5.62 26.13
C ALA A 298 1.06 -6.19 25.65
N THR A 299 0.12 -5.32 25.25
CA THR A 299 -1.17 -5.73 24.68
C THR A 299 -0.95 -6.55 23.40
N LEU A 300 -0.09 -6.08 22.49
CA LEU A 300 0.20 -6.81 21.25
C LEU A 300 0.82 -8.18 21.54
N LEU A 301 1.85 -8.23 22.39
CA LEU A 301 2.55 -9.47 22.75
C LEU A 301 1.61 -10.49 23.39
N GLY A 302 0.69 -10.05 24.25
CA GLY A 302 -0.31 -10.92 24.89
C GLY A 302 -1.36 -11.49 23.95
N HIS A 303 -1.44 -11.00 22.69
CA HIS A 303 -2.42 -11.44 21.70
C HIS A 303 -1.79 -11.99 20.41
N LEU A 304 -0.53 -12.37 20.45
CA LEU A 304 0.11 -13.07 19.34
C LEU A 304 -0.36 -14.52 19.29
N ASP A 305 -0.46 -15.06 18.08
CA ASP A 305 -0.81 -16.48 17.88
C ASP A 305 0.39 -17.41 18.16
N GLY A 306 1.61 -16.92 18.09
CA GLY A 306 2.85 -17.69 18.29
C GLY A 306 3.96 -16.86 18.94
N GLU A 307 5.12 -17.48 19.17
CA GLU A 307 6.28 -16.83 19.79
C GLU A 307 6.76 -15.62 18.98
N PRO A 308 7.06 -14.47 19.60
CA PRO A 308 7.62 -13.32 18.92
C PRO A 308 8.99 -13.66 18.31
N LEU A 309 9.21 -13.19 17.09
CA LEU A 309 10.47 -13.40 16.34
C LEU A 309 11.43 -12.20 16.41
N ALA A 310 11.00 -11.11 17.00
CA ALA A 310 11.79 -9.89 17.19
C ALA A 310 11.23 -9.06 18.34
N GLU A 311 11.98 -8.06 18.79
CA GLU A 311 11.49 -7.06 19.74
C GLU A 311 10.41 -6.18 19.08
N PRO A 312 9.39 -5.75 19.83
CA PRO A 312 8.38 -4.81 19.34
C PRO A 312 9.00 -3.49 18.88
N ARG A 313 8.61 -3.03 17.70
CA ARG A 313 9.09 -1.78 17.13
C ARG A 313 7.97 -0.75 17.06
N VAL A 314 8.14 0.38 17.76
CA VAL A 314 7.20 1.50 17.71
C VAL A 314 7.49 2.38 16.50
N LEU A 315 6.44 2.74 15.78
CA LEU A 315 6.42 3.67 14.66
C LEU A 315 5.53 4.86 15.02
N LYS A 316 5.98 6.06 14.69
CA LYS A 316 5.23 7.30 14.91
C LYS A 316 4.84 7.89 13.57
N PHE A 317 3.62 8.36 13.45
CA PHE A 317 3.12 8.96 12.23
C PHE A 317 2.08 10.04 12.54
N VAL A 318 1.77 10.84 11.53
CA VAL A 318 0.61 11.74 11.52
C VAL A 318 -0.26 11.27 10.36
N THR A 319 -1.52 10.95 10.66
CA THR A 319 -2.48 10.61 9.62
C THR A 319 -2.83 11.84 8.80
N GLY A 320 -2.78 11.73 7.48
CA GLY A 320 -3.02 12.85 6.59
C GLY A 320 -2.32 12.70 5.24
N ARG A 321 -2.25 13.77 4.49
CA ARG A 321 -1.65 13.80 3.16
C ARG A 321 -0.84 15.07 2.91
N ARG A 322 0.06 15.04 1.91
CA ARG A 322 0.65 16.27 1.37
C ARG A 322 -0.44 17.10 0.70
N ARG A 323 -0.40 18.43 0.89
CA ARG A 323 -1.31 19.34 0.18
C ARG A 323 -1.09 19.29 -1.31
N LYS A 324 0.19 19.07 -1.73
CA LYS A 324 0.58 18.81 -3.10
C LYS A 324 1.38 17.51 -3.14
N ILE A 325 0.83 16.47 -3.74
CA ILE A 325 1.52 15.19 -3.98
C ILE A 325 2.50 15.33 -5.15
N TRP A 326 2.18 16.20 -6.10
CA TRP A 326 3.08 16.63 -7.15
C TRP A 326 3.33 18.14 -7.03
N ASP A 327 4.57 18.54 -6.80
CA ASP A 327 5.00 19.94 -6.83
C ASP A 327 6.22 20.10 -7.73
N ARG A 328 6.19 21.05 -8.66
CA ARG A 328 7.22 21.29 -9.68
C ARG A 328 7.59 19.99 -10.41
N ASN A 329 8.86 19.56 -10.34
CA ASN A 329 9.33 18.32 -10.93
C ASN A 329 9.49 17.17 -9.92
N CYS A 330 8.75 17.20 -8.82
CA CYS A 330 8.80 16.15 -7.79
C CYS A 330 7.40 15.57 -7.53
N VAL A 331 7.30 14.24 -7.54
CA VAL A 331 6.09 13.50 -7.18
C VAL A 331 6.37 12.63 -5.95
N ALA A 332 5.59 12.80 -4.89
CA ALA A 332 5.66 11.96 -3.71
C ALA A 332 4.86 10.67 -3.91
N VAL A 333 5.42 9.52 -3.53
CA VAL A 333 4.78 8.21 -3.63
C VAL A 333 4.95 7.41 -2.34
N GLY A 334 3.85 6.83 -1.86
CA GLY A 334 3.81 6.08 -0.61
C GLY A 334 3.81 7.01 0.61
N LEU A 335 4.53 6.64 1.67
CA LEU A 335 4.51 7.39 2.94
C LEU A 335 4.99 8.85 2.83
N SER A 336 5.72 9.21 1.79
CA SER A 336 6.10 10.61 1.53
C SER A 336 4.93 11.45 1.04
N SER A 337 3.92 10.84 0.40
CA SER A 337 2.71 11.51 -0.06
C SER A 337 1.64 11.68 1.04
N GLY A 338 1.72 10.88 2.09
CA GLY A 338 0.78 10.84 3.20
C GLY A 338 0.62 9.45 3.78
N PHE A 339 -0.19 9.36 4.83
CA PHE A 339 -0.50 8.11 5.49
C PHE A 339 -1.94 8.10 5.98
N MET A 340 -2.63 7.00 5.74
CA MET A 340 -3.90 6.66 6.36
C MET A 340 -3.76 5.28 6.99
N GLU A 341 -4.43 5.07 8.11
CA GLU A 341 -4.45 3.76 8.78
C GLU A 341 -4.88 2.68 7.77
N PRO A 342 -4.07 1.61 7.57
CA PRO A 342 -4.33 0.64 6.51
C PRO A 342 -5.36 -0.42 6.91
N LEU A 343 -6.47 0.00 7.53
CA LEU A 343 -7.54 -0.90 8.01
C LEU A 343 -8.09 -1.77 6.88
N GLU A 344 -8.30 -1.18 5.70
CA GLU A 344 -8.76 -1.86 4.48
C GLU A 344 -7.61 -2.27 3.54
N SER A 345 -6.35 -2.28 4.02
CA SER A 345 -5.17 -2.71 3.25
C SER A 345 -4.90 -1.86 2.01
N THR A 346 -5.07 -0.54 2.11
CA THR A 346 -5.01 0.41 0.99
C THR A 346 -3.64 1.01 0.75
N SER A 347 -2.64 0.82 1.64
CA SER A 347 -1.31 1.45 1.52
C SER A 347 -0.64 1.17 0.17
N ILE A 348 -0.55 -0.11 -0.23
CA ILE A 348 0.06 -0.48 -1.53
C ILE A 348 -0.83 -0.03 -2.70
N HIS A 349 -2.15 -0.02 -2.54
CA HIS A 349 -3.07 0.49 -3.55
C HIS A 349 -2.82 1.97 -3.85
N LEU A 350 -2.65 2.81 -2.84
CA LEU A 350 -2.33 4.23 -3.02
C LEU A 350 -1.01 4.45 -3.76
N ILE A 351 -0.01 3.60 -3.50
CA ILE A 351 1.24 3.60 -4.28
C ILE A 351 0.94 3.30 -5.76
N GLN A 352 0.19 2.23 -6.03
CA GLN A 352 -0.16 1.80 -7.38
C GLN A 352 -0.95 2.86 -8.14
N SER A 353 -1.97 3.44 -7.52
CA SER A 353 -2.81 4.45 -8.13
C SER A 353 -2.02 5.73 -8.42
N THR A 354 -1.14 6.15 -7.51
CA THR A 354 -0.25 7.29 -7.72
C THR A 354 0.70 7.07 -8.89
N ILE A 355 1.31 5.88 -8.99
CA ILE A 355 2.19 5.50 -10.11
C ILE A 355 1.41 5.46 -11.43
N THR A 356 0.24 4.83 -11.45
CA THR A 356 -0.60 4.73 -12.65
C THR A 356 -1.08 6.10 -13.11
N ARG A 357 -1.44 6.96 -12.16
CA ARG A 357 -1.82 8.35 -12.44
C ARG A 357 -0.63 9.12 -13.01
N LEU A 358 0.57 8.99 -12.42
CA LEU A 358 1.77 9.64 -12.96
C LEU A 358 2.05 9.19 -14.39
N LEU A 359 1.97 7.90 -14.70
CA LEU A 359 2.15 7.39 -16.06
C LEU A 359 1.10 7.91 -17.04
N SER A 360 -0.13 8.13 -16.56
CA SER A 360 -1.23 8.71 -17.38
C SER A 360 -1.08 10.22 -17.61
N PHE A 361 -0.42 10.93 -16.70
CA PHE A 361 -0.13 12.37 -16.75
C PHE A 361 1.37 12.63 -16.94
N PHE A 362 2.11 11.68 -17.53
CA PHE A 362 3.57 11.78 -17.58
C PHE A 362 4.01 13.08 -18.27
N PRO A 363 4.85 13.90 -17.60
CA PRO A 363 5.17 15.24 -18.10
C PRO A 363 6.19 15.23 -19.23
N ASP A 364 6.32 16.37 -19.85
CA ASP A 364 7.50 16.83 -20.57
C ASP A 364 8.30 17.82 -19.70
N THR A 365 9.39 18.36 -20.23
CA THR A 365 10.25 19.31 -19.50
C THR A 365 9.59 20.67 -19.21
N GLY A 366 8.39 20.92 -19.75
CA GLY A 366 7.61 22.13 -19.48
C GLY A 366 6.80 22.06 -18.18
N PHE A 367 6.56 20.88 -17.67
CA PHE A 367 5.79 20.66 -16.43
C PHE A 367 4.53 21.49 -16.35
N ASP A 368 3.62 21.29 -17.32
CA ASP A 368 2.38 22.07 -17.45
C ASP A 368 1.63 22.14 -16.10
N PRO A 369 1.41 23.38 -15.56
CA PRO A 369 0.72 23.55 -14.28
C PRO A 369 -0.69 22.95 -14.26
N VAL A 370 -1.39 22.90 -15.40
CA VAL A 370 -2.74 22.33 -15.50
C VAL A 370 -2.69 20.81 -15.28
N LEU A 371 -1.68 20.12 -15.82
CA LEU A 371 -1.49 18.69 -15.58
C LEU A 371 -1.18 18.41 -14.11
N ILE A 372 -0.30 19.20 -13.49
CA ILE A 372 0.07 19.07 -12.08
C ILE A 372 -1.16 19.30 -11.19
N GLU A 373 -1.90 20.35 -11.43
CA GLU A 373 -3.13 20.65 -10.68
C GLU A 373 -4.14 19.51 -10.80
N ARG A 374 -4.38 19.02 -12.01
CA ARG A 374 -5.33 17.93 -12.26
C ARG A 374 -4.91 16.62 -11.60
N PHE A 375 -3.61 16.32 -11.60
CA PHE A 375 -3.06 15.19 -10.88
C PHE A 375 -3.34 15.31 -9.38
N ASN A 376 -3.06 16.46 -8.77
CA ASN A 376 -3.27 16.71 -7.34
C ASN A 376 -4.75 16.62 -6.96
N GLN A 377 -5.66 17.20 -7.74
CA GLN A 377 -7.11 17.10 -7.53
C GLN A 377 -7.60 15.64 -7.53
N LYS A 378 -7.13 14.82 -8.49
CA LYS A 378 -7.49 13.39 -8.54
C LYS A 378 -6.91 12.60 -7.35
N ALA A 379 -5.70 12.92 -6.91
CA ALA A 379 -5.07 12.29 -5.75
C ALA A 379 -5.81 12.65 -4.45
N GLU A 380 -6.21 13.90 -4.29
CA GLU A 380 -7.02 14.38 -3.18
C GLU A 380 -8.37 13.66 -3.12
N PHE A 381 -9.08 13.63 -4.24
CA PHE A 381 -10.38 12.95 -4.33
C PHE A 381 -10.27 11.46 -3.90
N GLU A 382 -9.22 10.77 -4.35
CA GLU A 382 -9.00 9.37 -3.97
C GLU A 382 -8.75 9.22 -2.47
N CYS A 383 -7.86 10.04 -1.89
CA CYS A 383 -7.58 10.01 -0.45
C CYS A 383 -8.84 10.29 0.38
N LEU A 384 -9.63 11.31 0.00
CA LEU A 384 -10.88 11.63 0.70
C LEU A 384 -11.94 10.54 0.53
N SER A 385 -12.01 9.88 -0.63
CA SER A 385 -12.92 8.75 -0.83
C SER A 385 -12.61 7.56 0.09
N LEU A 386 -11.31 7.31 0.36
CA LEU A 386 -10.89 6.22 1.25
C LEU A 386 -11.18 6.48 2.73
N ILE A 387 -11.20 7.75 3.17
CA ILE A 387 -11.58 8.10 4.56
C ILE A 387 -13.04 7.77 4.85
N HIS A 388 -13.90 7.79 3.84
CA HIS A 388 -15.33 7.54 4.01
C HIS A 388 -15.70 6.03 3.98
N ILE A 389 -14.73 5.15 3.82
CA ILE A 389 -14.91 3.71 3.95
C ILE A 389 -14.86 3.33 5.44
#